data_82c541dedd4a340d47370fdf8033620f
#
_entry.id   82c541dedd4a340d47370fdf8033620f
#
_cell.length_a   1.000
_cell.length_b   1.000
_cell.length_c   1.000
_cell.angle_alpha   90.00
_cell.angle_beta   90.00
_cell.angle_gamma   90.00
#
_symmetry.space_group_name_H-M   'P 1'
#
loop_
_entity.id
_entity.type
_entity.pdbx_description
1 polymer ?
#
loop_
_entity_poly.entity_id
_entity_poly.type
_entity_poly.pdbx_seq_one_letter_code
_entity_poly.pdbx_strand_id
1 'polypeptide(L)'
;NMKINTALILCAGYGKRLSPITLKIPKPLIEINEITLLENTINFLEKLEIKNIKINTFYLHDQIQNFILNFKSNSNIEIFNDGNIILDTGGGILNLINTSDENDFIVLNPDTLWGDNYLETTSNMMNYYFEKKVKNLLMVVNKENSFDKRMRGDFSLSDERLLKNKENNFIYTGLQIINKSLFKNEKVIPFSVTKIWDYAIKNKILYGFESKEHFIHLTDLEIYNKLVKNN
;
A
#
# COMPACT_ATOMS: atom_id res chain seq x y z
N ASN A 1 -3.69 8.15 -23.76
CA ASN A 1 -3.51 8.53 -22.34
C ASN A 1 -2.94 7.34 -21.60
N MET A 2 -1.73 7.48 -21.05
CA MET A 2 -1.14 6.46 -20.18
C MET A 2 -1.96 6.39 -18.90
N LYS A 3 -2.38 5.19 -18.52
CA LYS A 3 -3.24 4.93 -17.36
C LYS A 3 -2.72 3.71 -16.61
N ILE A 4 -2.81 3.73 -15.28
CA ILE A 4 -2.56 2.54 -14.48
C ILE A 4 -3.84 1.70 -14.46
N ASN A 5 -3.74 0.46 -14.91
CA ASN A 5 -4.87 -0.47 -14.96
C ASN A 5 -4.84 -1.51 -13.83
N THR A 6 -3.68 -1.73 -13.22
CA THR A 6 -3.48 -2.81 -12.26
C THR A 6 -2.99 -2.28 -10.92
N ALA A 7 -3.68 -2.66 -9.85
CA ALA A 7 -3.31 -2.42 -8.47
C ALA A 7 -2.84 -3.71 -7.80
N LEU A 8 -1.89 -3.55 -6.89
CA LEU A 8 -1.39 -4.61 -6.02
C LEU A 8 -1.76 -4.27 -4.57
N ILE A 9 -2.46 -5.18 -3.88
CA ILE A 9 -2.77 -5.03 -2.45
C ILE A 9 -1.99 -6.07 -1.66
N LEU A 10 -1.18 -5.60 -0.70
CA LEU A 10 -0.32 -6.46 0.10
C LEU A 10 -1.06 -6.96 1.35
N CYS A 11 -1.42 -8.25 1.36
CA CYS A 11 -2.22 -8.87 2.40
C CYS A 11 -1.57 -10.09 3.08
N ALA A 12 -0.24 -10.24 2.95
CA ALA A 12 0.46 -11.45 3.40
C ALA A 12 0.94 -11.40 4.86
N GLY A 13 0.97 -10.23 5.50
CA GLY A 13 1.55 -10.03 6.82
C GLY A 13 0.80 -10.71 7.98
N TYR A 14 1.50 -10.97 9.08
CA TYR A 14 0.93 -11.58 10.29
C TYR A 14 0.04 -10.65 11.13
N GLY A 15 0.22 -9.33 11.03
CA GLY A 15 -0.54 -8.36 11.82
C GLY A 15 -0.34 -8.46 13.34
N LYS A 16 0.86 -8.83 13.80
CA LYS A 16 1.16 -9.15 15.22
C LYS A 16 0.84 -8.02 16.19
N ARG A 17 0.95 -6.76 15.75
CA ARG A 17 0.66 -5.57 16.57
C ARG A 17 -0.83 -5.39 16.89
N LEU A 18 -1.69 -6.16 16.25
CA LEU A 18 -3.14 -6.18 16.48
C LEU A 18 -3.60 -7.42 17.24
N SER A 19 -2.66 -8.22 17.76
CA SER A 19 -3.01 -9.34 18.64
C SER A 19 -3.78 -8.84 19.88
N PRO A 20 -4.79 -9.57 20.35
CA PRO A 20 -5.19 -10.93 19.97
C PRO A 20 -6.14 -11.02 18.76
N ILE A 21 -6.59 -9.91 18.17
CA ILE A 21 -7.54 -9.93 17.04
C ILE A 21 -6.99 -10.76 15.89
N THR A 22 -5.75 -10.53 15.52
CA THR A 22 -5.09 -11.18 14.37
C THR A 22 -4.68 -12.63 14.62
N LEU A 23 -4.89 -13.17 15.81
CA LEU A 23 -4.81 -14.61 16.04
C LEU A 23 -5.95 -15.38 15.36
N LYS A 24 -7.06 -14.70 15.09
CA LYS A 24 -8.28 -15.30 14.51
C LYS A 24 -8.66 -14.76 13.14
N ILE A 25 -8.31 -13.52 12.86
CA ILE A 25 -8.70 -12.76 11.65
C ILE A 25 -7.46 -12.15 11.04
N PRO A 26 -7.18 -12.33 9.73
CA PRO A 26 -6.07 -11.63 9.10
C PRO A 26 -6.33 -10.12 9.11
N LYS A 27 -5.28 -9.31 9.27
CA LYS A 27 -5.38 -7.86 9.39
C LYS A 27 -6.26 -7.21 8.31
N PRO A 28 -6.17 -7.59 7.03
CA PRO A 28 -7.02 -7.01 5.98
C PRO A 28 -8.53 -7.22 6.17
N LEU A 29 -8.94 -8.19 6.96
CA LEU A 29 -10.34 -8.48 7.26
C LEU A 29 -10.83 -7.89 8.59
N ILE A 30 -10.02 -7.10 9.27
CA ILE A 30 -10.47 -6.32 10.42
C ILE A 30 -11.47 -5.27 9.94
N GLU A 31 -12.58 -5.14 10.66
CA GLU A 31 -13.63 -4.17 10.36
C GLU A 31 -13.43 -2.88 11.15
N ILE A 32 -13.55 -1.77 10.45
CA ILE A 32 -13.71 -0.43 11.01
C ILE A 32 -15.01 0.13 10.44
N ASN A 33 -15.94 0.52 11.30
CA ASN A 33 -17.28 0.98 10.87
C ASN A 33 -18.02 -0.05 9.98
N GLU A 34 -17.97 -1.32 10.38
CA GLU A 34 -18.66 -2.43 9.69
C GLU A 34 -18.13 -2.75 8.29
N ILE A 35 -17.01 -2.17 7.88
CA ILE A 35 -16.36 -2.41 6.59
C ILE A 35 -14.94 -2.93 6.84
N THR A 36 -14.56 -4.04 6.19
CA THR A 36 -13.20 -4.55 6.30
C THR A 36 -12.20 -3.60 5.64
N LEU A 37 -10.96 -3.61 6.12
CA LEU A 37 -9.88 -2.84 5.51
C LEU A 37 -9.70 -3.20 4.04
N LEU A 38 -9.84 -4.48 3.69
CA LEU A 38 -9.73 -4.96 2.30
C LEU A 38 -10.87 -4.44 1.43
N GLU A 39 -12.12 -4.53 1.89
CA GLU A 39 -13.27 -3.97 1.17
C GLU A 39 -13.11 -2.47 0.95
N ASN A 40 -12.72 -1.73 1.99
CA ASN A 40 -12.47 -0.30 1.89
C ASN A 40 -11.42 0.03 0.81
N THR A 41 -10.34 -0.75 0.77
CA THR A 41 -9.25 -0.57 -0.23
C THR A 41 -9.74 -0.90 -1.65
N ILE A 42 -10.50 -1.98 -1.83
CA ILE A 42 -11.07 -2.35 -3.13
C ILE A 42 -12.05 -1.28 -3.63
N ASN A 43 -12.94 -0.80 -2.77
CA ASN A 43 -13.90 0.28 -3.10
C ASN A 43 -13.17 1.56 -3.55
N PHE A 44 -12.09 1.92 -2.87
CA PHE A 44 -11.25 3.05 -3.25
C PHE A 44 -10.64 2.86 -4.65
N LEU A 45 -10.11 1.68 -4.94
CA LEU A 45 -9.53 1.37 -6.25
C LEU A 45 -10.57 1.34 -7.37
N GLU A 46 -11.77 0.86 -7.10
CA GLU A 46 -12.88 0.88 -8.07
C GLU A 46 -13.28 2.32 -8.42
N LYS A 47 -13.34 3.22 -7.45
CA LYS A 47 -13.59 4.65 -7.68
C LYS A 47 -12.50 5.33 -8.51
N LEU A 48 -11.27 4.80 -8.48
CA LEU A 48 -10.16 5.20 -9.35
C LEU A 48 -10.20 4.53 -10.72
N GLU A 49 -11.24 3.72 -11.00
CA GLU A 49 -11.41 2.97 -12.24
C GLU A 49 -10.27 1.97 -12.54
N ILE A 50 -9.65 1.42 -11.49
CA ILE A 50 -8.66 0.35 -11.63
C ILE A 50 -9.37 -0.92 -12.12
N LYS A 51 -8.88 -1.51 -13.20
CA LYS A 51 -9.50 -2.67 -13.84
C LYS A 51 -9.13 -4.01 -13.20
N ASN A 52 -7.87 -4.14 -12.81
CA ASN A 52 -7.31 -5.38 -12.27
C ASN A 52 -6.74 -5.13 -10.89
N ILE A 53 -7.10 -6.00 -9.94
CA ILE A 53 -6.58 -5.97 -8.58
C ILE A 53 -5.94 -7.33 -8.30
N LYS A 54 -4.67 -7.33 -7.93
CA LYS A 54 -3.93 -8.52 -7.55
C LYS A 54 -3.59 -8.43 -6.07
N ILE A 55 -3.92 -9.49 -5.33
CA ILE A 55 -3.76 -9.55 -3.88
C ILE A 55 -2.81 -10.69 -3.55
N ASN A 56 -1.73 -10.41 -2.82
CA ASN A 56 -0.93 -11.48 -2.28
C ASN A 56 -1.42 -11.87 -0.88
N THR A 57 -1.29 -13.14 -0.54
CA THR A 57 -1.68 -13.70 0.75
C THR A 57 -0.63 -14.67 1.25
N PHE A 58 -0.61 -14.86 2.56
CA PHE A 58 0.18 -15.89 3.24
C PHE A 58 -0.50 -16.30 4.54
N TYR A 59 -0.53 -15.40 5.52
CA TYR A 59 -1.15 -15.64 6.81
C TYR A 59 -2.68 -15.67 6.69
N LEU A 60 -3.31 -16.73 7.19
CA LEU A 60 -4.76 -16.96 7.13
C LEU A 60 -5.34 -16.80 5.72
N HIS A 61 -4.61 -17.28 4.73
CA HIS A 61 -4.94 -17.20 3.30
C HIS A 61 -6.40 -17.58 3.00
N ASP A 62 -6.90 -18.69 3.58
CA ASP A 62 -8.24 -19.20 3.29
C ASP A 62 -9.35 -18.21 3.63
N GLN A 63 -9.16 -17.42 4.69
CA GLN A 63 -10.16 -16.41 5.07
C GLN A 63 -10.23 -15.28 4.04
N ILE A 64 -9.08 -14.80 3.55
CA ILE A 64 -9.04 -13.77 2.50
C ILE A 64 -9.62 -14.31 1.20
N GLN A 65 -9.27 -15.54 0.81
CA GLN A 65 -9.81 -16.18 -0.38
C GLN A 65 -11.33 -16.31 -0.30
N ASN A 66 -11.87 -16.79 0.81
CA ASN A 66 -13.31 -16.93 1.02
C ASN A 66 -14.03 -15.58 0.99
N PHE A 67 -13.42 -14.53 1.55
CA PHE A 67 -13.96 -13.17 1.49
C PHE A 67 -14.10 -12.71 0.04
N ILE A 68 -13.06 -12.85 -0.76
CA ILE A 68 -13.06 -12.41 -2.16
C ILE A 68 -14.01 -13.23 -3.04
N LEU A 69 -14.11 -14.55 -2.81
CA LEU A 69 -15.08 -15.40 -3.55
C LEU A 69 -16.53 -14.94 -3.38
N ASN A 70 -16.85 -14.34 -2.24
CA ASN A 70 -18.20 -13.84 -1.93
C ASN A 70 -18.34 -12.31 -2.16
N PHE A 71 -17.28 -11.64 -2.58
CA PHE A 71 -17.25 -10.20 -2.79
C PHE A 71 -17.57 -9.85 -4.25
N LYS A 72 -18.55 -8.95 -4.44
CA LYS A 72 -18.88 -8.44 -5.77
C LYS A 72 -18.06 -7.20 -6.07
N SER A 73 -17.30 -7.24 -7.14
CA SER A 73 -16.45 -6.14 -7.60
C SER A 73 -16.65 -5.87 -9.08
N ASN A 74 -16.51 -4.60 -9.46
CA ASN A 74 -16.44 -4.20 -10.87
C ASN A 74 -15.04 -4.40 -11.45
N SER A 75 -14.04 -4.58 -10.60
CA SER A 75 -12.68 -4.91 -10.99
C SER A 75 -12.48 -6.42 -11.05
N ASN A 76 -11.56 -6.87 -11.89
CA ASN A 76 -11.12 -8.26 -11.89
C ASN A 76 -10.13 -8.47 -10.74
N ILE A 77 -10.50 -9.31 -9.77
CA ILE A 77 -9.68 -9.56 -8.58
C ILE A 77 -9.07 -10.96 -8.66
N GLU A 78 -7.76 -11.03 -8.52
CA GLU A 78 -7.00 -12.27 -8.46
C GLU A 78 -6.19 -12.34 -7.16
N ILE A 79 -6.19 -13.52 -6.53
CA ILE A 79 -5.45 -13.80 -5.30
C ILE A 79 -4.28 -14.73 -5.61
N PHE A 80 -3.12 -14.41 -5.05
CA PHE A 80 -1.90 -15.20 -5.15
C PHE A 80 -1.38 -15.53 -3.76
N ASN A 81 -1.29 -16.81 -3.44
CA ASN A 81 -0.63 -17.28 -2.23
C ASN A 81 0.89 -17.21 -2.43
N ASP A 82 1.60 -16.56 -1.52
CA ASP A 82 3.06 -16.39 -1.60
C ASP A 82 3.86 -17.70 -1.37
N GLY A 83 3.19 -18.80 -1.04
CA GLY A 83 3.81 -20.11 -0.89
C GLY A 83 4.16 -20.48 0.54
N ASN A 84 5.36 -21.02 0.76
CA ASN A 84 5.73 -21.61 2.05
C ASN A 84 6.46 -20.66 3.02
N ILE A 85 6.88 -19.51 2.53
CA ILE A 85 7.57 -18.50 3.32
C ILE A 85 6.97 -17.12 3.05
N ILE A 86 6.99 -16.26 4.06
CA ILE A 86 6.58 -14.87 3.89
C ILE A 86 7.65 -14.13 3.07
N LEU A 87 7.23 -13.42 2.02
CA LEU A 87 8.15 -12.78 1.07
C LEU A 87 8.53 -11.35 1.44
N ASP A 88 7.99 -10.81 2.54
CA ASP A 88 8.10 -9.40 2.88
C ASP A 88 7.54 -8.50 1.76
N THR A 89 7.63 -7.19 1.92
CA THR A 89 7.01 -6.22 1.02
C THR A 89 7.58 -6.26 -0.41
N GLY A 90 8.89 -6.27 -0.54
CA GLY A 90 9.55 -6.29 -1.84
C GLY A 90 9.36 -7.59 -2.60
N GLY A 91 9.54 -8.72 -1.93
CA GLY A 91 9.31 -10.04 -2.51
C GLY A 91 7.85 -10.26 -2.89
N GLY A 92 6.92 -9.81 -2.06
CA GLY A 92 5.48 -9.87 -2.32
C GLY A 92 5.07 -9.04 -3.53
N ILE A 93 5.58 -7.82 -3.66
CA ILE A 93 5.36 -6.97 -4.84
C ILE A 93 5.88 -7.66 -6.10
N LEU A 94 7.10 -8.16 -6.07
CA LEU A 94 7.70 -8.83 -7.23
C LEU A 94 6.93 -10.08 -7.64
N ASN A 95 6.47 -10.87 -6.68
CA ASN A 95 5.65 -12.05 -6.95
C ASN A 95 4.36 -11.68 -7.71
N LEU A 96 3.71 -10.58 -7.33
CA LEU A 96 2.53 -10.08 -8.03
C LEU A 96 2.85 -9.48 -9.41
N ILE A 97 3.92 -8.71 -9.54
CA ILE A 97 4.37 -8.13 -10.81
C ILE A 97 4.60 -9.22 -11.86
N ASN A 98 5.20 -10.34 -11.48
CA ASN A 98 5.52 -11.44 -12.38
C ASN A 98 4.27 -12.17 -12.93
N THR A 99 3.10 -11.89 -12.39
CA THR A 99 1.82 -12.42 -12.89
C THR A 99 1.14 -11.50 -13.92
N SER A 100 1.80 -10.42 -14.33
CA SER A 100 1.22 -9.39 -15.21
C SER A 100 2.19 -8.97 -16.30
N ASP A 101 1.64 -8.68 -17.49
CA ASP A 101 2.39 -8.10 -18.61
C ASP A 101 2.47 -6.55 -18.54
N GLU A 102 1.78 -5.94 -17.58
CA GLU A 102 1.80 -4.50 -17.35
C GLU A 102 3.19 -4.01 -16.88
N ASN A 103 3.46 -2.74 -17.10
CA ASN A 103 4.72 -2.11 -16.68
C ASN A 103 4.60 -1.28 -15.41
N ASP A 104 3.43 -0.70 -15.19
CA ASP A 104 3.20 0.30 -14.15
C ASP A 104 2.08 -0.17 -13.23
N PHE A 105 2.31 -0.05 -11.93
CA PHE A 105 1.41 -0.55 -10.90
C PHE A 105 1.21 0.47 -9.79
N ILE A 106 -0.01 0.55 -9.28
CA ILE A 106 -0.28 1.18 -7.99
C ILE A 106 -0.28 0.09 -6.91
N VAL A 107 0.48 0.32 -5.85
CA VAL A 107 0.65 -0.64 -4.74
C VAL A 107 0.09 -0.02 -3.47
N LEU A 108 -0.77 -0.74 -2.76
CA LEU A 108 -1.39 -0.28 -1.53
C LEU A 108 -1.23 -1.28 -0.41
N ASN A 109 -1.02 -0.73 0.79
CA ASN A 109 -1.24 -1.44 2.04
C ASN A 109 -2.71 -1.21 2.46
N PRO A 110 -3.47 -2.25 2.82
CA PRO A 110 -4.89 -2.09 3.15
C PRO A 110 -5.14 -1.52 4.55
N ASP A 111 -4.11 -1.37 5.37
CA ASP A 111 -4.20 -0.89 6.76
C ASP A 111 -4.19 0.64 6.92
N THR A 112 -4.15 1.37 5.83
CA THR A 112 -4.51 2.79 5.79
C THR A 112 -6.00 2.90 5.43
N LEU A 113 -6.73 3.79 6.10
CA LEU A 113 -8.13 4.04 5.78
C LEU A 113 -8.24 4.93 4.54
N TRP A 114 -8.29 4.28 3.39
CA TRP A 114 -8.45 4.96 2.09
C TRP A 114 -9.88 5.44 1.92
N GLY A 115 -10.09 6.74 1.97
CA GLY A 115 -11.40 7.36 1.80
C GLY A 115 -11.48 8.21 0.52
N ASP A 116 -12.65 8.77 0.27
CA ASP A 116 -12.92 9.60 -0.92
C ASP A 116 -12.04 10.86 -0.97
N ASN A 117 -11.59 11.34 0.20
CA ASN A 117 -10.64 12.44 0.31
C ASN A 117 -9.30 12.19 -0.41
N TYR A 118 -8.92 10.93 -0.63
CA TYR A 118 -7.69 10.57 -1.35
C TYR A 118 -7.86 10.43 -2.87
N LEU A 119 -9.08 10.47 -3.39
CA LEU A 119 -9.34 10.22 -4.82
C LEU A 119 -8.66 11.26 -5.72
N GLU A 120 -8.84 12.54 -5.43
CA GLU A 120 -8.23 13.61 -6.20
C GLU A 120 -6.70 13.58 -6.11
N THR A 121 -6.16 13.46 -4.89
CA THR A 121 -4.71 13.36 -4.66
C THR A 121 -4.10 12.20 -5.45
N THR A 122 -4.75 11.03 -5.43
CA THR A 122 -4.24 9.85 -6.13
C THR A 122 -4.33 10.01 -7.66
N SER A 123 -5.41 10.60 -8.17
CA SER A 123 -5.53 10.90 -9.60
C SER A 123 -4.44 11.87 -10.07
N ASN A 124 -4.19 12.91 -9.31
CA ASN A 124 -3.11 13.87 -9.59
C ASN A 124 -1.73 13.22 -9.51
N MET A 125 -1.54 12.31 -8.56
CA MET A 125 -0.31 11.53 -8.41
C MET A 125 -0.06 10.63 -9.63
N MET A 126 -1.08 9.96 -10.16
CA MET A 126 -0.97 9.16 -11.37
C MET A 126 -0.61 10.01 -12.60
N ASN A 127 -1.21 11.18 -12.75
CA ASN A 127 -0.86 12.11 -13.82
C ASN A 127 0.60 12.57 -13.71
N TYR A 128 1.01 12.99 -12.53
CA TYR A 128 2.39 13.38 -12.23
C TYR A 128 3.39 12.28 -12.60
N TYR A 129 3.10 11.04 -12.23
CA TYR A 129 3.96 9.88 -12.50
C TYR A 129 4.29 9.76 -13.99
N PHE A 130 3.30 9.86 -14.86
CA PHE A 130 3.51 9.76 -16.30
C PHE A 130 4.10 11.04 -16.92
N GLU A 131 3.63 12.21 -16.51
CA GLU A 131 4.13 13.50 -17.03
C GLU A 131 5.61 13.70 -16.72
N LYS A 132 6.02 13.39 -15.51
CA LYS A 132 7.42 13.52 -15.08
C LYS A 132 8.27 12.29 -15.43
N LYS A 133 7.67 11.24 -15.96
CA LYS A 133 8.36 9.99 -16.33
C LYS A 133 9.15 9.39 -15.16
N VAL A 134 8.66 9.54 -13.95
CA VAL A 134 9.24 8.92 -12.76
C VAL A 134 8.92 7.45 -12.73
N LYS A 135 9.74 6.64 -12.07
CA LYS A 135 9.54 5.18 -11.96
C LYS A 135 9.17 4.73 -10.57
N ASN A 136 9.42 5.55 -9.56
CA ASN A 136 9.04 5.26 -8.18
C ASN A 136 8.52 6.54 -7.53
N LEU A 137 7.24 6.55 -7.21
CA LEU A 137 6.54 7.68 -6.62
C LEU A 137 5.78 7.21 -5.39
N LEU A 138 6.12 7.73 -4.22
CA LEU A 138 5.48 7.41 -2.95
C LEU A 138 4.53 8.54 -2.56
N MET A 139 3.30 8.20 -2.18
CA MET A 139 2.44 9.16 -1.48
C MET A 139 2.93 9.30 -0.05
N VAL A 140 3.24 10.51 0.35
CA VAL A 140 3.70 10.84 1.70
C VAL A 140 2.81 11.90 2.34
N VAL A 141 2.79 11.91 3.66
CA VAL A 141 2.03 12.87 4.46
C VAL A 141 2.92 13.44 5.55
N ASN A 142 2.78 14.72 5.85
CA ASN A 142 3.43 15.29 7.02
C ASN A 142 2.91 14.60 8.28
N LYS A 143 3.81 14.22 9.19
CA LYS A 143 3.46 13.54 10.45
C LYS A 143 2.42 14.29 11.30
N GLU A 144 2.32 15.61 11.14
CA GLU A 144 1.31 16.44 11.81
C GLU A 144 -0.13 16.08 11.40
N ASN A 145 -0.32 15.52 10.21
CA ASN A 145 -1.61 15.09 9.68
C ASN A 145 -1.97 13.64 10.06
N SER A 146 -1.11 12.95 10.78
CA SER A 146 -1.37 11.58 11.22
C SER A 146 -2.33 11.54 12.42
N PHE A 147 -3.32 10.66 12.38
CA PHE A 147 -4.17 10.33 13.52
C PHE A 147 -3.33 9.70 14.65
N ASP A 148 -2.45 8.77 14.32
CA ASP A 148 -1.49 8.22 15.27
C ASP A 148 -0.31 9.19 15.44
N LYS A 149 -0.37 9.98 16.51
CA LYS A 149 0.67 10.98 16.82
C LYS A 149 2.01 10.38 17.25
N ARG A 150 2.07 9.08 17.48
CA ARG A 150 3.31 8.35 17.81
C ARG A 150 4.15 8.03 16.58
N MET A 151 3.54 8.06 15.38
CA MET A 151 4.24 7.77 14.14
C MET A 151 5.34 8.80 13.88
N ARG A 152 6.51 8.28 13.56
CA ARG A 152 7.66 9.08 13.13
C ARG A 152 7.69 9.15 11.61
N GLY A 153 8.32 10.19 11.06
CA GLY A 153 8.53 10.29 9.64
C GLY A 153 9.52 9.25 9.13
N ASP A 154 9.32 8.84 7.90
CA ASP A 154 10.19 7.92 7.17
C ASP A 154 11.19 8.67 6.30
N PHE A 155 10.80 9.86 5.83
CA PHE A 155 11.54 10.63 4.84
C PHE A 155 11.50 12.13 5.12
N SER A 156 12.49 12.83 4.54
CA SER A 156 12.42 14.25 4.23
C SER A 156 12.03 14.43 2.75
N LEU A 157 11.38 15.54 2.43
CA LEU A 157 10.97 15.87 1.06
C LEU A 157 11.66 17.17 0.63
N SER A 158 12.40 17.13 -0.48
CA SER A 158 13.08 18.28 -1.07
C SER A 158 13.04 18.19 -2.58
N ASP A 159 12.54 19.24 -3.26
CA ASP A 159 12.39 19.28 -4.71
C ASP A 159 11.70 18.01 -5.27
N GLU A 160 10.59 17.63 -4.67
CA GLU A 160 9.80 16.45 -5.04
C GLU A 160 10.53 15.10 -4.84
N ARG A 161 11.76 15.10 -4.31
CA ARG A 161 12.55 13.90 -4.01
C ARG A 161 12.51 13.56 -2.54
N LEU A 162 12.43 12.27 -2.26
CA LEU A 162 12.50 11.73 -0.92
C LEU A 162 13.94 11.42 -0.53
N LEU A 163 14.29 11.81 0.70
CA LEU A 163 15.60 11.64 1.30
C LEU A 163 15.43 11.09 2.72
N LYS A 164 16.49 10.49 3.25
CA LYS A 164 16.59 10.13 4.67
C LYS A 164 17.61 11.04 5.35
N ASN A 165 17.15 11.86 6.28
CA ASN A 165 17.93 12.83 7.04
C ASN A 165 17.82 12.56 8.54
N LYS A 166 18.45 13.42 9.35
CA LYS A 166 18.29 13.38 10.82
C LYS A 166 16.85 13.65 11.26
N GLU A 167 16.19 14.58 10.56
CA GLU A 167 14.77 14.92 10.78
C GLU A 167 13.96 14.51 9.56
N ASN A 168 13.14 13.47 9.73
CA ASN A 168 12.22 13.00 8.70
C ASN A 168 10.81 13.34 9.15
N ASN A 169 10.14 14.23 8.44
CA ASN A 169 8.80 14.72 8.80
C ASN A 169 7.68 14.11 7.99
N PHE A 170 8.00 13.30 6.98
CA PHE A 170 7.02 12.71 6.08
C PHE A 170 6.91 11.20 6.29
N ILE A 171 5.67 10.75 6.46
CA ILE A 171 5.31 9.34 6.62
C ILE A 171 4.93 8.79 5.24
N TYR A 172 5.41 7.59 4.90
CA TYR A 172 4.89 6.82 3.79
C TYR A 172 3.47 6.35 4.12
N THR A 173 2.50 6.73 3.29
CA THR A 173 1.08 6.46 3.55
C THR A 173 0.64 5.03 3.31
N GLY A 174 1.47 4.22 2.65
CA GLY A 174 1.09 2.88 2.20
C GLY A 174 0.60 2.82 0.75
N LEU A 175 0.72 3.92 -0.02
CA LEU A 175 0.41 3.97 -1.44
C LEU A 175 1.63 4.42 -2.23
N GLN A 176 2.01 3.65 -3.23
CA GLN A 176 3.08 4.01 -4.17
C GLN A 176 2.74 3.60 -5.60
N ILE A 177 3.35 4.27 -6.55
CA ILE A 177 3.31 3.90 -7.97
C ILE A 177 4.72 3.47 -8.36
N ILE A 178 4.81 2.34 -9.03
CA ILE A 178 6.07 1.72 -9.40
C ILE A 178 6.07 1.27 -10.87
N ASN A 179 7.24 1.34 -11.49
CA ASN A 179 7.50 0.66 -12.75
C ASN A 179 8.23 -0.66 -12.48
N LYS A 180 7.85 -1.73 -13.15
CA LYS A 180 8.45 -3.06 -12.95
C LYS A 180 9.96 -3.12 -13.20
N SER A 181 10.51 -2.18 -13.97
CA SER A 181 11.96 -2.12 -14.23
C SER A 181 12.80 -1.91 -12.98
N LEU A 182 12.21 -1.38 -11.89
CA LEU A 182 12.87 -1.26 -10.59
C LEU A 182 13.28 -2.62 -10.00
N PHE A 183 12.60 -3.69 -10.38
CA PHE A 183 12.77 -5.05 -9.86
C PHE A 183 13.55 -5.97 -10.80
N LYS A 184 14.08 -5.46 -11.92
CA LYS A 184 14.72 -6.28 -12.96
C LYS A 184 15.88 -7.16 -12.47
N ASN A 185 16.55 -6.75 -11.41
CA ASN A 185 17.70 -7.47 -10.82
C ASN A 185 17.31 -8.26 -9.57
N GLU A 186 16.04 -8.28 -9.21
CA GLU A 186 15.54 -8.94 -8.01
C GLU A 186 14.97 -10.32 -8.33
N LYS A 187 14.95 -11.18 -7.31
CA LYS A 187 14.33 -12.50 -7.34
C LYS A 187 13.18 -12.55 -6.36
N VAL A 188 12.23 -13.47 -6.58
CA VAL A 188 11.14 -13.73 -5.65
C VAL A 188 11.67 -14.49 -4.44
N ILE A 189 12.25 -13.74 -3.52
CA ILE A 189 12.77 -14.16 -2.22
C ILE A 189 12.32 -13.14 -1.18
N PRO A 190 12.39 -13.44 0.12
CA PRO A 190 12.09 -12.46 1.17
C PRO A 190 13.02 -11.25 1.11
N PHE A 191 12.47 -10.08 0.82
CA PHE A 191 13.18 -8.80 0.98
C PHE A 191 12.18 -7.65 1.17
N SER A 192 12.61 -6.61 1.89
CA SER A 192 11.82 -5.41 2.09
C SER A 192 11.90 -4.50 0.85
N VAL A 193 10.79 -3.84 0.50
CA VAL A 193 10.77 -2.81 -0.56
C VAL A 193 11.70 -1.64 -0.26
N THR A 194 12.11 -1.45 1.00
CA THR A 194 13.11 -0.44 1.38
C THR A 194 14.42 -0.62 0.63
N LYS A 195 14.78 -1.83 0.23
CA LYS A 195 15.94 -2.09 -0.63
C LYS A 195 15.84 -1.34 -1.96
N ILE A 196 14.67 -1.35 -2.58
CA ILE A 196 14.39 -0.62 -3.83
C ILE A 196 14.44 0.89 -3.57
N TRP A 197 13.83 1.35 -2.49
CA TRP A 197 13.84 2.77 -2.13
C TRP A 197 15.24 3.29 -1.81
N ASP A 198 16.06 2.54 -1.09
CA ASP A 198 17.43 2.94 -0.74
C ASP A 198 18.31 3.10 -2.00
N TYR A 199 18.16 2.20 -2.97
CA TYR A 199 18.78 2.34 -4.29
C TYR A 199 18.28 3.61 -5.01
N ALA A 200 16.98 3.84 -4.99
CA ALA A 200 16.37 5.01 -5.64
C ALA A 200 16.79 6.33 -4.96
N ILE A 201 16.92 6.35 -3.63
CA ILE A 201 17.44 7.52 -2.89
C ILE A 201 18.88 7.80 -3.30
N LYS A 202 19.72 6.78 -3.31
CA LYS A 202 21.14 6.90 -3.70
C LYS A 202 21.30 7.49 -5.11
N ASN A 203 20.43 7.13 -6.01
CA ASN A 203 20.43 7.59 -7.40
C ASN A 203 19.55 8.82 -7.64
N LYS A 204 18.98 9.43 -6.60
CA LYS A 204 18.14 10.63 -6.65
C LYS A 204 16.90 10.47 -7.55
N ILE A 205 16.30 9.27 -7.55
CA ILE A 205 15.14 8.90 -8.35
C ILE A 205 13.95 8.40 -7.52
N LEU A 206 13.98 8.56 -6.19
CA LEU A 206 12.81 8.32 -5.35
C LEU A 206 12.04 9.63 -5.18
N TYR A 207 10.82 9.67 -5.72
CA TYR A 207 9.97 10.85 -5.69
C TYR A 207 8.86 10.71 -4.67
N GLY A 208 8.49 11.81 -4.06
CA GLY A 208 7.37 11.91 -3.13
C GLY A 208 6.27 12.80 -3.68
N PHE A 209 5.04 12.37 -3.51
CA PHE A 209 3.84 13.16 -3.77
C PHE A 209 3.15 13.43 -2.43
N GLU A 210 3.12 14.70 -2.01
CA GLU A 210 2.56 15.05 -0.70
C GLU A 210 1.04 15.05 -0.73
N SER A 211 0.43 14.29 0.19
CA SER A 211 -0.99 14.40 0.54
C SER A 211 -1.15 15.39 1.69
N LYS A 212 -2.15 16.26 1.61
CA LYS A 212 -2.55 17.17 2.70
C LYS A 212 -3.70 16.59 3.54
N GLU A 213 -4.16 15.40 3.20
CA GLU A 213 -5.30 14.77 3.84
C GLU A 213 -4.95 14.23 5.22
N HIS A 214 -5.99 14.11 6.06
CA HIS A 214 -5.85 13.43 7.34
C HIS A 214 -5.52 11.96 7.12
N PHE A 215 -4.46 11.48 7.76
CA PHE A 215 -3.92 10.14 7.57
C PHE A 215 -4.25 9.25 8.78
N ILE A 216 -4.98 8.17 8.53
CA ILE A 216 -5.37 7.18 9.54
C ILE A 216 -4.79 5.83 9.14
N HIS A 217 -3.81 5.38 9.92
CA HIS A 217 -3.19 4.07 9.76
C HIS A 217 -3.56 3.19 10.95
N LEU A 218 -4.04 1.97 10.68
CA LEU A 218 -4.33 0.98 11.73
C LEU A 218 -3.01 0.35 12.19
N THR A 219 -2.28 1.08 13.04
CA THR A 219 -0.93 0.73 13.45
C THR A 219 -0.90 -0.48 14.37
N ASP A 220 -1.74 -0.47 15.40
CA ASP A 220 -1.77 -1.45 16.48
C ASP A 220 -3.11 -1.46 17.22
N LEU A 221 -3.19 -2.29 18.27
CA LEU A 221 -4.39 -2.46 19.06
C LEU A 221 -4.83 -1.16 19.78
N GLU A 222 -3.89 -0.32 20.18
CA GLU A 222 -4.22 0.98 20.80
C GLU A 222 -4.97 1.89 19.83
N ILE A 223 -4.48 1.99 18.60
CA ILE A 223 -5.15 2.77 17.54
C ILE A 223 -6.49 2.16 17.17
N TYR A 224 -6.58 0.82 17.05
CA TYR A 224 -7.84 0.13 16.83
C TYR A 224 -8.88 0.53 17.88
N ASN A 225 -8.52 0.46 19.16
CA ASN A 225 -9.43 0.83 20.25
C ASN A 225 -9.86 2.29 20.20
N LYS A 226 -8.98 3.20 19.79
CA LYS A 226 -9.34 4.61 19.61
C LYS A 226 -10.33 4.81 18.46
N LEU A 227 -10.15 4.10 17.35
CA LEU A 227 -11.04 4.19 16.20
C LEU A 227 -12.43 3.63 16.48
N VAL A 228 -12.56 2.54 17.24
CA VAL A 228 -13.86 1.94 17.54
C VAL A 228 -14.59 2.60 18.72
N LYS A 229 -13.90 3.33 19.61
CA LYS A 229 -14.51 4.05 20.72
C LYS A 229 -15.11 5.40 20.32
N ASN A 230 -14.69 5.98 19.22
CA ASN A 230 -15.16 7.26 18.71
C ASN A 230 -16.40 7.15 17.82
N ASN A 231 -17.04 5.97 17.79
CA ASN A 231 -18.27 5.68 17.03
C ASN A 231 -19.46 5.44 17.96
#